data_b3dd683b680b0e2e4c79a0fca4949ba7
#
_entry.id   b3dd683b680b0e2e4c79a0fca4949ba7
#
_cell.length_a   1.000
_cell.length_b   1.000
_cell.length_c   1.000
_cell.angle_alpha   90.00
_cell.angle_beta   90.00
_cell.angle_gamma   90.00
#
_symmetry.space_group_name_H-M   'P 1'
#
loop_
_entity.id
_entity.type
_entity.pdbx_description
1 polymer ?
#
loop_
_entity_poly.entity_id
_entity_poly.type
_entity_poly.pdbx_seq_one_letter_code
_entity_poly.pdbx_strand_id
1 'polypeptide(L)'
;DVLDVGCGAGILSESMASLGYQVVATDPAIRNIEIARNHAQQMSLEIDYQEGLIENLELKTFDAILVMEVVEHVPGVQELLSECIQRLKPGGHLFVATINRTLASFATAIVGAEYVFRMLPRGTHEWSKFVKPEEIISPLTRSDMTLIKTSGISVNPFGPRFRLTRYM
;
A
#
# COMPACT_ATOMS: atom_id res chain seq x y z
N ASP A 1 2.02 14.81 -8.79
CA ASP A 1 3.08 14.16 -8.00
C ASP A 1 2.45 13.08 -7.12
N VAL A 2 3.00 11.88 -7.13
CA VAL A 2 2.52 10.72 -6.36
C VAL A 2 3.64 10.23 -5.45
N LEU A 3 3.30 9.90 -4.20
CA LEU A 3 4.18 9.20 -3.28
C LEU A 3 3.67 7.76 -3.10
N ASP A 4 4.54 6.78 -3.32
CA ASP A 4 4.27 5.36 -3.04
C ASP A 4 5.06 4.93 -1.79
N VAL A 5 4.35 4.72 -0.69
CA VAL A 5 4.95 4.39 0.62
C VAL A 5 4.99 2.89 0.79
N GLY A 6 6.17 2.33 1.06
CA GLY A 6 6.38 0.88 1.13
C GLY A 6 6.27 0.24 -0.25
N CYS A 7 6.93 0.82 -1.24
CA CYS A 7 6.77 0.45 -2.66
C CYS A 7 7.27 -0.96 -3.00
N GLY A 8 7.98 -1.63 -2.10
CA GLY A 8 8.57 -2.95 -2.36
C GLY A 8 9.46 -2.93 -3.61
N ALA A 9 9.23 -3.87 -4.51
CA ALA A 9 9.96 -3.95 -5.78
C ALA A 9 9.45 -2.98 -6.88
N GLY A 10 8.59 -2.01 -6.56
CA GLY A 10 8.23 -0.92 -7.44
C GLY A 10 7.08 -1.17 -8.42
N ILE A 11 6.35 -2.27 -8.32
CA ILE A 11 5.31 -2.66 -9.29
C ILE A 11 4.23 -1.57 -9.46
N LEU A 12 3.76 -1.00 -8.35
CA LEU A 12 2.74 0.05 -8.39
C LEU A 12 3.35 1.37 -8.85
N SER A 13 4.52 1.72 -8.34
CA SER A 13 5.27 2.91 -8.75
C SER A 13 5.48 2.97 -10.27
N GLU A 14 5.88 1.86 -10.89
CA GLU A 14 6.08 1.73 -12.33
C GLU A 14 4.75 1.88 -13.10
N SER A 15 3.68 1.30 -12.58
CA SER A 15 2.34 1.46 -13.16
C SER A 15 1.91 2.91 -13.16
N MET A 16 2.16 3.65 -12.07
CA MET A 16 1.84 5.08 -11.97
C MET A 16 2.72 5.93 -12.89
N ALA A 17 4.02 5.65 -12.95
CA ALA A 17 4.94 6.34 -13.87
C ALA A 17 4.57 6.11 -15.34
N SER A 18 4.18 4.88 -15.70
CA SER A 18 3.71 4.54 -17.06
C SER A 18 2.42 5.28 -17.45
N LEU A 19 1.62 5.71 -16.48
CA LEU A 19 0.45 6.57 -16.69
C LEU A 19 0.80 8.07 -16.78
N GLY A 20 2.09 8.42 -16.67
CA GLY A 20 2.59 9.79 -16.81
C GLY A 20 2.66 10.59 -15.50
N TYR A 21 2.51 9.94 -14.34
CA TYR A 21 2.66 10.61 -13.06
C TYR A 21 4.15 10.75 -12.68
N GLN A 22 4.47 11.85 -12.01
CA GLN A 22 5.76 12.03 -11.34
C GLN A 22 5.71 11.23 -10.03
N VAL A 23 6.56 10.20 -9.89
CA VAL A 23 6.51 9.27 -8.77
C VAL A 23 7.76 9.38 -7.91
N VAL A 24 7.54 9.56 -6.61
CA VAL A 24 8.52 9.29 -5.54
C VAL A 24 8.07 8.02 -4.85
N ALA A 25 8.98 7.11 -4.57
CA ALA A 25 8.68 5.83 -3.94
C ALA A 25 9.68 5.51 -2.83
N THR A 26 9.21 5.05 -1.68
CA THR A 26 10.06 4.73 -0.53
C THR A 26 9.81 3.33 0.00
N ASP A 27 10.89 2.67 0.43
CA ASP A 27 10.84 1.38 1.13
C ASP A 27 12.03 1.28 2.10
N PRO A 28 11.86 0.78 3.34
CA PRO A 28 12.96 0.66 4.29
C PRO A 28 13.99 -0.41 3.92
N ALA A 29 13.63 -1.34 3.03
CA ALA A 29 14.53 -2.40 2.60
C ALA A 29 15.33 -1.99 1.36
N ILE A 30 16.61 -1.69 1.52
CA ILE A 30 17.51 -1.32 0.43
C ILE A 30 17.47 -2.30 -0.74
N ARG A 31 17.33 -3.60 -0.46
CA ARG A 31 17.23 -4.63 -1.50
C ARG A 31 15.98 -4.44 -2.40
N ASN A 32 14.88 -4.02 -1.82
CA ASN A 32 13.65 -3.72 -2.59
C ASN A 32 13.90 -2.53 -3.53
N ILE A 33 14.53 -1.47 -3.00
CA ILE A 33 14.88 -0.27 -3.76
C ILE A 33 15.84 -0.58 -4.91
N GLU A 34 16.85 -1.41 -4.68
CA GLU A 34 17.77 -1.85 -5.73
C GLU A 34 17.06 -2.61 -6.85
N ILE A 35 16.16 -3.53 -6.49
CA ILE A 35 15.36 -4.28 -7.47
C ILE A 35 14.46 -3.32 -8.26
N ALA A 36 13.75 -2.42 -7.58
CA ALA A 36 12.86 -1.45 -8.19
C ALA A 36 13.59 -0.52 -9.16
N ARG A 37 14.73 0.03 -8.77
CA ARG A 37 15.59 0.86 -9.64
C ARG A 37 16.05 0.12 -10.90
N ASN A 38 16.54 -1.11 -10.74
CA ASN A 38 16.99 -1.92 -11.86
C ASN A 38 15.86 -2.21 -12.85
N HIS A 39 14.67 -2.52 -12.35
CA HIS A 39 13.52 -2.82 -13.20
C HIS A 39 13.00 -1.56 -13.90
N ALA A 40 12.85 -0.46 -13.20
CA ALA A 40 12.45 0.83 -13.79
C ALA A 40 13.43 1.28 -14.89
N GLN A 41 14.74 1.09 -14.69
CA GLN A 41 15.75 1.39 -15.71
C GLN A 41 15.56 0.53 -16.97
N GLN A 42 15.28 -0.76 -16.83
CA GLN A 42 14.99 -1.66 -17.96
C GLN A 42 13.71 -1.22 -18.73
N MET A 43 12.75 -0.68 -18.01
CA MET A 43 11.49 -0.18 -18.57
C MET A 43 11.58 1.27 -19.07
N SER A 44 12.75 1.93 -18.92
CA SER A 44 12.95 3.34 -19.25
C SER A 44 11.98 4.29 -18.52
N LEU A 45 11.68 3.98 -17.25
CA LEU A 45 10.84 4.78 -16.38
C LEU A 45 11.69 5.63 -15.44
N GLU A 46 11.30 6.89 -15.27
CA GLU A 46 11.92 7.81 -14.32
C GLU A 46 11.08 7.84 -13.03
N ILE A 47 11.63 7.23 -11.96
CA ILE A 47 11.01 7.15 -10.65
C ILE A 47 12.07 7.47 -9.60
N ASP A 48 11.74 8.36 -8.67
CA ASP A 48 12.62 8.70 -7.54
C ASP A 48 12.44 7.68 -6.42
N TYR A 49 13.24 6.61 -6.44
CA TYR A 49 13.25 5.59 -5.40
C TYR A 49 14.19 5.98 -4.26
N GLN A 50 13.67 6.02 -3.03
CA GLN A 50 14.40 6.39 -1.81
C GLN A 50 14.35 5.27 -0.77
N GLU A 51 15.51 4.93 -0.20
CA GLU A 51 15.57 4.03 0.94
C GLU A 51 15.17 4.79 2.21
N GLY A 52 14.24 4.26 2.97
CA GLY A 52 13.83 4.80 4.26
C GLY A 52 12.34 4.75 4.51
N LEU A 53 11.98 5.22 5.69
CA LEU A 53 10.60 5.41 6.09
C LEU A 53 10.11 6.81 5.65
N ILE A 54 8.81 7.00 5.57
CA ILE A 54 8.21 8.26 5.12
C ILE A 54 8.67 9.46 5.95
N GLU A 55 8.87 9.30 7.25
CA GLU A 55 9.37 10.36 8.15
C GLU A 55 10.80 10.81 7.84
N ASN A 56 11.59 9.99 7.15
CA ASN A 56 12.97 10.30 6.78
C ASN A 56 13.07 11.08 5.46
N LEU A 57 11.97 11.16 4.70
CA LEU A 57 11.94 11.90 3.45
C LEU A 57 11.98 13.40 3.70
N GLU A 58 12.60 14.14 2.78
CA GLU A 58 12.44 15.60 2.75
C GLU A 58 10.95 15.99 2.73
N LEU A 59 10.63 17.10 3.38
CA LEU A 59 9.26 17.58 3.49
C LEU A 59 8.78 18.12 2.13
N LYS A 60 8.31 17.21 1.29
CA LYS A 60 7.68 17.47 -0.01
C LYS A 60 6.21 17.11 0.07
N THR A 61 5.35 17.84 -0.64
CA THR A 61 3.91 17.54 -0.68
C THR A 61 3.49 16.93 -2.02
N PHE A 62 2.47 16.09 -1.97
CA PHE A 62 2.01 15.25 -3.07
C PHE A 62 0.51 15.44 -3.34
N ASP A 63 0.11 15.23 -4.59
CA ASP A 63 -1.30 15.25 -5.00
C ASP A 63 -2.00 13.95 -4.59
N ALA A 64 -1.25 12.85 -4.56
CA ALA A 64 -1.72 11.56 -4.09
C ALA A 64 -0.63 10.81 -3.32
N ILE A 65 -1.04 10.08 -2.27
CA ILE A 65 -0.19 9.17 -1.51
C ILE A 65 -0.83 7.79 -1.51
N LEU A 66 -0.03 6.79 -1.84
CA LEU A 66 -0.41 5.38 -1.90
C LEU A 66 0.24 4.64 -0.73
N VAL A 67 -0.55 3.89 0.03
CA VAL A 67 -0.13 3.07 1.17
C VAL A 67 -0.79 1.70 0.97
N MET A 68 -0.13 0.84 0.19
CA MET A 68 -0.72 -0.42 -0.26
C MET A 68 -0.06 -1.60 0.43
N GLU A 69 -0.80 -2.32 1.28
CA GLU A 69 -0.31 -3.48 2.05
C GLU A 69 0.89 -3.13 2.97
N VAL A 70 0.85 -1.96 3.60
CA VAL A 70 1.93 -1.45 4.47
C VAL A 70 1.49 -1.38 5.94
N VAL A 71 0.23 -1.00 6.18
CA VAL A 71 -0.27 -0.71 7.53
C VAL A 71 -0.18 -1.91 8.48
N GLU A 72 -0.23 -3.14 7.96
CA GLU A 72 -0.04 -4.38 8.71
C GLU A 72 1.40 -4.67 9.12
N HIS A 73 2.36 -3.95 8.55
CA HIS A 73 3.79 -4.15 8.77
C HIS A 73 4.42 -3.07 9.67
N VAL A 74 3.69 -2.00 9.95
CA VAL A 74 4.20 -0.91 10.78
C VAL A 74 3.73 -1.04 12.24
N PRO A 75 4.57 -0.67 13.22
CA PRO A 75 4.19 -0.71 14.63
C PRO A 75 3.17 0.37 15.00
N GLY A 76 3.15 1.49 14.26
CA GLY A 76 2.31 2.66 14.51
C GLY A 76 1.53 3.09 13.27
N VAL A 77 0.29 2.57 13.11
CA VAL A 77 -0.57 2.94 11.97
C VAL A 77 -0.96 4.41 12.01
N GLN A 78 -1.22 4.96 13.22
CA GLN A 78 -1.64 6.35 13.36
C GLN A 78 -0.51 7.32 13.03
N GLU A 79 0.71 7.00 13.43
CA GLU A 79 1.91 7.74 13.11
C GLU A 79 2.15 7.78 11.61
N LEU A 80 2.09 6.63 10.94
CA LEU A 80 2.19 6.54 9.47
C LEU A 80 1.14 7.41 8.77
N LEU A 81 -0.12 7.31 9.19
CA LEU A 81 -1.21 8.09 8.59
C LEU A 81 -1.02 9.59 8.82
N SER A 82 -0.54 9.99 9.99
CA SER A 82 -0.23 11.40 10.31
C SER A 82 0.88 11.93 9.39
N GLU A 83 1.94 11.17 9.18
CA GLU A 83 3.02 11.52 8.25
C GLU A 83 2.53 11.64 6.80
N CYS A 84 1.63 10.76 6.38
CA CYS A 84 0.99 10.87 5.07
C CYS A 84 0.17 12.16 4.94
N ILE A 85 -0.66 12.48 5.93
CA ILE A 85 -1.52 13.69 5.90
C ILE A 85 -0.67 14.95 5.80
N GLN A 86 0.42 15.06 6.56
CA GLN A 86 1.32 16.23 6.53
C GLN A 86 1.96 16.45 5.15
N ARG A 87 2.06 15.39 4.34
CA ARG A 87 2.63 15.41 3.00
C ARG A 87 1.59 15.46 1.88
N LEU A 88 0.31 15.56 2.19
CA LEU A 88 -0.71 15.80 1.20
C LEU A 88 -0.84 17.30 0.91
N LYS A 89 -0.94 17.64 -0.36
CA LYS A 89 -1.37 18.99 -0.78
C LYS A 89 -2.83 19.20 -0.37
N PRO A 90 -3.29 20.44 -0.18
CA PRO A 90 -4.72 20.74 -0.02
C PRO A 90 -5.53 20.12 -1.17
N GLY A 91 -6.54 19.33 -0.84
CA GLY A 91 -7.35 18.59 -1.84
C GLY A 91 -6.69 17.33 -2.39
N GLY A 92 -5.52 16.93 -1.88
CA GLY A 92 -4.85 15.70 -2.25
C GLY A 92 -5.57 14.44 -1.74
N HIS A 93 -5.22 13.29 -2.29
CA HIS A 93 -5.88 12.01 -2.03
C HIS A 93 -4.94 11.01 -1.34
N LEU A 94 -5.43 10.37 -0.29
CA LEU A 94 -4.77 9.24 0.36
C LEU A 94 -5.48 7.94 -0.03
N PHE A 95 -4.73 6.99 -0.57
CA PHE A 95 -5.20 5.65 -0.89
C PHE A 95 -4.55 4.67 0.07
N VAL A 96 -5.35 3.90 0.79
CA VAL A 96 -4.86 2.87 1.71
C VAL A 96 -5.50 1.54 1.35
N ALA A 97 -4.70 0.51 1.17
CA ALA A 97 -5.18 -0.85 1.03
C ALA A 97 -4.53 -1.75 2.09
N THR A 98 -5.31 -2.68 2.60
CA THR A 98 -4.87 -3.68 3.59
C THR A 98 -5.80 -4.88 3.58
N ILE A 99 -5.32 -6.00 4.10
CA ILE A 99 -6.15 -7.17 4.32
C ILE A 99 -7.00 -6.96 5.58
N ASN A 100 -8.32 -6.91 5.39
CA ASN A 100 -9.25 -6.74 6.51
C ASN A 100 -9.18 -7.94 7.48
N ARG A 101 -9.18 -7.67 8.79
CA ARG A 101 -9.14 -8.69 9.85
C ARG A 101 -10.50 -9.38 10.02
N THR A 102 -10.82 -10.32 9.13
CA THR A 102 -12.04 -11.12 9.15
C THR A 102 -11.73 -12.62 9.14
N LEU A 103 -12.68 -13.46 9.54
CA LEU A 103 -12.53 -14.89 9.41
C LEU A 103 -12.41 -15.35 7.94
N ALA A 104 -13.05 -14.61 7.03
CA ALA A 104 -12.94 -14.88 5.60
C ALA A 104 -11.52 -14.60 5.09
N SER A 105 -10.88 -13.49 5.49
CA SER A 105 -9.50 -13.21 5.13
C SER A 105 -8.52 -14.20 5.75
N PHE A 106 -8.76 -14.64 6.99
CA PHE A 106 -7.98 -15.73 7.60
C PHE A 106 -8.06 -17.00 6.76
N ALA A 107 -9.26 -17.42 6.39
CA ALA A 107 -9.46 -18.63 5.60
C ALA A 107 -8.86 -18.52 4.19
N THR A 108 -8.94 -17.37 3.54
CA THR A 108 -8.46 -17.19 2.17
C THR A 108 -6.98 -16.84 2.07
N ALA A 109 -6.50 -15.85 2.84
CA ALA A 109 -5.13 -15.37 2.75
C ALA A 109 -4.16 -16.30 3.47
N ILE A 110 -4.51 -16.82 4.64
CA ILE A 110 -3.63 -17.69 5.41
C ILE A 110 -3.85 -19.14 5.02
N VAL A 111 -5.03 -19.71 5.30
CA VAL A 111 -5.28 -21.15 5.07
C VAL A 111 -5.23 -21.46 3.56
N GLY A 112 -5.90 -20.65 2.74
CA GLY A 112 -5.95 -20.85 1.29
C GLY A 112 -4.59 -20.64 0.64
N ALA A 113 -4.05 -19.42 0.71
CA ALA A 113 -2.85 -19.06 -0.05
C ALA A 113 -1.56 -19.73 0.49
N GLU A 114 -1.41 -19.88 1.79
CA GLU A 114 -0.18 -20.43 2.38
C GLU A 114 -0.19 -21.95 2.55
N TYR A 115 -1.33 -22.53 2.95
CA TYR A 115 -1.39 -23.97 3.31
C TYR A 115 -2.00 -24.84 2.21
N VAL A 116 -3.09 -24.39 1.57
CA VAL A 116 -3.80 -25.21 0.56
C VAL A 116 -3.15 -25.04 -0.81
N PHE A 117 -3.12 -23.83 -1.32
CA PHE A 117 -2.59 -23.57 -2.68
C PHE A 117 -1.07 -23.35 -2.72
N ARG A 118 -0.45 -23.10 -1.57
CA ARG A 118 1.00 -22.86 -1.45
C ARG A 118 1.51 -21.80 -2.42
N MET A 119 0.70 -20.78 -2.66
CA MET A 119 1.05 -19.64 -3.51
C MET A 119 2.05 -18.71 -2.81
N LEU A 120 2.05 -18.72 -1.50
CA LEU A 120 2.93 -17.92 -0.66
C LEU A 120 3.64 -18.82 0.38
N PRO A 121 4.83 -18.45 0.85
CA PRO A 121 5.50 -19.13 1.95
C PRO A 121 4.62 -19.13 3.21
N ARG A 122 4.73 -20.17 4.02
CA ARG A 122 4.02 -20.25 5.31
C ARG A 122 4.53 -19.15 6.24
N GLY A 123 3.62 -18.45 6.92
CA GLY A 123 3.95 -17.36 7.84
C GLY A 123 4.15 -16.03 7.14
N THR A 124 3.76 -15.90 5.86
CA THR A 124 3.75 -14.61 5.15
C THR A 124 2.75 -13.65 5.78
N HIS A 125 1.60 -14.16 6.23
CA HIS A 125 0.57 -13.36 6.87
C HIS A 125 0.39 -13.74 8.34
N GLU A 126 0.33 -12.72 9.18
CA GLU A 126 0.00 -12.83 10.60
C GLU A 126 -1.34 -12.15 10.85
N TRP A 127 -2.37 -12.94 11.12
CA TRP A 127 -3.75 -12.44 11.24
C TRP A 127 -3.93 -11.35 12.30
N SER A 128 -3.15 -11.39 13.36
CA SER A 128 -3.13 -10.36 14.41
C SER A 128 -2.71 -8.98 13.89
N LYS A 129 -1.98 -8.92 12.80
CA LYS A 129 -1.50 -7.69 12.15
C LYS A 129 -2.46 -7.13 11.10
N PHE A 130 -3.47 -7.90 10.71
CA PHE A 130 -4.50 -7.39 9.80
C PHE A 130 -5.26 -6.24 10.42
N VAL A 131 -5.50 -5.19 9.65
CA VAL A 131 -6.07 -3.94 10.14
C VAL A 131 -7.53 -3.84 9.71
N LYS A 132 -8.42 -3.52 10.65
CA LYS A 132 -9.82 -3.26 10.30
C LYS A 132 -9.94 -1.87 9.67
N PRO A 133 -10.84 -1.68 8.68
CA PRO A 133 -11.05 -0.38 8.06
C PRO A 133 -11.35 0.74 9.04
N GLU A 134 -12.07 0.46 10.13
CA GLU A 134 -12.39 1.45 11.16
C GLU A 134 -11.13 1.95 11.89
N GLU A 135 -10.09 1.11 12.01
CA GLU A 135 -8.81 1.44 12.62
C GLU A 135 -8.01 2.44 11.76
N ILE A 136 -8.31 2.50 10.45
CA ILE A 136 -7.75 3.47 9.49
C ILE A 136 -8.65 4.69 9.38
N ILE A 137 -9.96 4.50 9.18
CA ILE A 137 -10.92 5.57 8.91
C ILE A 137 -11.06 6.52 10.11
N SER A 138 -11.13 5.97 11.33
CA SER A 138 -11.36 6.78 12.54
C SER A 138 -10.27 7.83 12.80
N PRO A 139 -8.96 7.52 12.72
CA PRO A 139 -7.91 8.54 12.82
C PRO A 139 -7.98 9.59 11.71
N LEU A 140 -8.22 9.17 10.47
CA LEU A 140 -8.28 10.06 9.31
C LEU A 140 -9.43 11.07 9.42
N THR A 141 -10.60 10.62 9.87
CA THR A 141 -11.77 11.50 10.06
C THR A 141 -11.52 12.57 11.14
N ARG A 142 -10.68 12.27 12.14
CA ARG A 142 -10.29 13.25 13.16
C ARG A 142 -9.29 14.30 12.67
N SER A 143 -8.69 14.08 11.51
CA SER A 143 -7.67 14.94 10.89
C SER A 143 -8.24 15.70 9.68
N ASP A 144 -9.53 16.04 9.68
CA ASP A 144 -10.24 16.76 8.61
C ASP A 144 -10.21 16.05 7.22
N MET A 145 -9.85 14.77 7.20
CA MET A 145 -9.94 13.96 5.99
C MET A 145 -11.38 13.46 5.77
N THR A 146 -11.82 13.53 4.53
CA THR A 146 -13.14 13.03 4.13
C THR A 146 -13.02 11.68 3.45
N LEU A 147 -13.72 10.67 3.97
CA LEU A 147 -13.79 9.37 3.31
C LEU A 147 -14.60 9.47 2.02
N ILE A 148 -13.94 9.31 0.89
CA ILE A 148 -14.59 9.37 -0.42
C ILE A 148 -15.20 8.02 -0.78
N LYS A 149 -14.46 6.92 -0.57
CA LYS A 149 -14.90 5.59 -0.99
C LYS A 149 -14.18 4.49 -0.24
N THR A 150 -14.90 3.41 0.06
CA THR A 150 -14.35 2.11 0.41
C THR A 150 -14.77 1.06 -0.62
N SER A 151 -13.86 0.14 -0.92
CA SER A 151 -14.11 -0.97 -1.84
C SER A 151 -13.38 -2.20 -1.37
N GLY A 152 -13.98 -3.36 -1.50
CA GLY A 152 -13.28 -4.63 -1.33
C GLY A 152 -12.66 -5.08 -2.66
N ILE A 153 -11.63 -5.92 -2.56
CA ILE A 153 -11.06 -6.63 -3.72
C ILE A 153 -11.35 -8.11 -3.51
N SER A 154 -12.08 -8.73 -4.44
CA SER A 154 -12.25 -10.18 -4.47
C SER A 154 -11.36 -10.80 -5.53
N VAL A 155 -10.74 -11.92 -5.17
CA VAL A 155 -9.90 -12.72 -6.08
C VAL A 155 -10.71 -13.94 -6.51
N ASN A 156 -10.76 -14.20 -7.82
CA ASN A 156 -11.31 -15.46 -8.31
C ASN A 156 -10.21 -16.55 -8.25
N PRO A 157 -10.34 -17.59 -7.40
CA PRO A 157 -9.32 -18.62 -7.27
C PRO A 157 -9.15 -19.48 -8.54
N PHE A 158 -10.08 -19.41 -9.49
CA PHE A 158 -10.07 -20.18 -10.74
C PHE A 158 -9.74 -19.34 -11.99
N GLY A 159 -9.19 -18.12 -11.81
CA GLY A 159 -8.80 -17.27 -12.94
C GLY A 159 -8.20 -15.92 -12.50
N PRO A 160 -7.45 -15.27 -13.40
CA PRO A 160 -6.68 -14.05 -13.08
C PRO A 160 -7.55 -12.79 -13.00
N ARG A 161 -8.76 -12.86 -12.47
CA ARG A 161 -9.68 -11.71 -12.42
C ARG A 161 -9.86 -11.21 -11.02
N PHE A 162 -9.35 -10.01 -10.77
CA PHE A 162 -9.70 -9.20 -9.62
C PHE A 162 -11.01 -8.46 -9.90
N ARG A 163 -11.86 -8.35 -8.89
CA ARG A 163 -13.09 -7.56 -8.95
C ARG A 163 -13.15 -6.61 -7.78
N LEU A 164 -13.41 -5.33 -8.06
CA LEU A 164 -13.82 -4.40 -7.02
C LEU A 164 -15.23 -4.76 -6.58
N THR A 165 -15.42 -4.95 -5.28
CA THR A 165 -16.71 -5.21 -4.67
C THR A 165 -17.11 -4.02 -3.80
N ARG A 166 -18.42 -3.88 -3.55
CA ARG A 166 -18.85 -3.01 -2.46
C ARG A 166 -18.25 -3.57 -1.17
N TYR A 167 -17.78 -2.66 -0.33
CA TYR A 167 -17.29 -3.01 0.99
C TYR A 167 -18.34 -3.88 1.73
N MET A 168 -17.91 -5.02 2.26
CA MET A 168 -18.66 -5.91 3.12
C MET A 168 -18.04 -5.92 4.50
#